data_719812f78f7d567ca3f4b5f8c7a9e9c6
#
_entry.id   719812f78f7d567ca3f4b5f8c7a9e9c6
#
_cell.length_a   1.000
_cell.length_b   1.000
_cell.length_c   1.000
_cell.angle_alpha   90.00
_cell.angle_beta   90.00
_cell.angle_gamma   90.00
#
_symmetry.space_group_name_H-M   'P 1'
#
loop_
_entity.id
_entity.type
_entity.pdbx_description
1 polymer ?
#
loop_
_entity_poly.entity_id
_entity_poly.type
_entity_poly.pdbx_seq_one_letter_code
_entity_poly.pdbx_strand_id
1 'polypeptide(L)'
;MREIAKSAERILIPKGDDNRASVDAFQQFTDIEVPTFRGRELVASAGGRVFWLFKGKDIPGLVARGLADVGVTGSDSILEYEIGQKSSDNERKIRYESISDEAMCNFSLLALKENANRFRDRLESGKSLVLLRTITSKRRLLGNFIGGLPFTMMDALGDDPSGSVEAYMRLVGADLAADVVDSGETARQNGLEAIKELMTIYPELVIGGGNENL
;
A
#
# COMPACT_ATOMS: atom_id res chain seq x y z
N MET A 1 -17.96 -4.78 10.97
CA MET A 1 -17.64 -3.90 9.80
C MET A 1 -18.57 -4.11 8.60
N ARG A 2 -18.96 -5.35 8.28
CA ARG A 2 -19.82 -5.67 7.11
C ARG A 2 -21.13 -4.86 7.06
N GLU A 3 -21.85 -4.76 8.17
CA GLU A 3 -23.13 -4.03 8.23
C GLU A 3 -22.94 -2.51 8.02
N ILE A 4 -21.84 -1.95 8.53
CA ILE A 4 -21.50 -0.55 8.27
C ILE A 4 -21.22 -0.33 6.79
N ALA A 5 -20.50 -1.23 6.16
CA ALA A 5 -20.23 -1.14 4.72
C ALA A 5 -21.52 -1.25 3.89
N LYS A 6 -22.46 -2.11 4.31
CA LYS A 6 -23.77 -2.25 3.64
C LYS A 6 -24.66 -1.01 3.75
N SER A 7 -24.51 -0.21 4.78
CA SER A 7 -25.22 1.05 4.96
C SER A 7 -24.50 2.28 4.37
N ALA A 8 -23.27 2.10 3.92
CA ALA A 8 -22.45 3.20 3.38
C ALA A 8 -23.02 3.75 2.07
N GLU A 9 -23.06 5.07 1.97
CA GLU A 9 -23.48 5.80 0.76
C GLU A 9 -22.27 6.28 -0.05
N ARG A 10 -21.16 6.60 0.62
CA ARG A 10 -19.92 7.12 0.04
C ARG A 10 -18.80 6.10 0.18
N ILE A 11 -18.37 5.53 -0.93
CA ILE A 11 -17.43 4.41 -0.96
C ILE A 11 -16.19 4.78 -1.77
N LEU A 12 -15.01 4.59 -1.19
CA LEU A 12 -13.73 4.77 -1.90
C LEU A 12 -13.19 3.42 -2.36
N ILE A 13 -12.86 3.35 -3.63
CA ILE A 13 -12.32 2.17 -4.30
C ILE A 13 -10.90 2.50 -4.79
N PRO A 14 -9.93 1.59 -4.62
CA PRO A 14 -8.58 1.82 -5.09
C PRO A 14 -8.52 1.80 -6.62
N LYS A 15 -7.84 2.81 -7.18
CA LYS A 15 -7.64 2.99 -8.61
C LYS A 15 -6.46 2.14 -9.10
N GLY A 16 -6.62 1.55 -10.28
CA GLY A 16 -5.58 0.78 -10.98
C GLY A 16 -5.92 -0.70 -11.10
N ASP A 17 -5.41 -1.35 -12.14
CA ASP A 17 -5.66 -2.77 -12.44
C ASP A 17 -5.09 -3.69 -11.35
N ASP A 18 -3.99 -3.29 -10.73
CA ASP A 18 -3.32 -4.00 -9.62
C ASP A 18 -4.22 -4.11 -8.36
N ASN A 19 -5.29 -3.32 -8.30
CA ASN A 19 -6.22 -3.30 -7.15
C ASN A 19 -7.51 -4.10 -7.39
N ARG A 20 -7.59 -4.87 -8.48
CA ARG A 20 -8.78 -5.64 -8.81
C ARG A 20 -9.15 -6.63 -7.73
N ALA A 21 -8.15 -7.29 -7.13
CA ALA A 21 -8.36 -8.20 -6.01
C ALA A 21 -9.05 -7.54 -4.82
N SER A 22 -8.71 -6.29 -4.50
CA SER A 22 -9.39 -5.51 -3.44
C SER A 22 -10.86 -5.25 -3.76
N VAL A 23 -11.19 -4.96 -5.02
CA VAL A 23 -12.57 -4.71 -5.47
C VAL A 23 -13.38 -6.00 -5.40
N ASP A 24 -12.83 -7.10 -5.91
CA ASP A 24 -13.50 -8.41 -5.90
C ASP A 24 -13.74 -8.87 -4.45
N ALA A 25 -12.76 -8.72 -3.55
CA ALA A 25 -12.89 -9.02 -2.13
C ALA A 25 -13.99 -8.17 -1.47
N PHE A 26 -14.05 -6.87 -1.78
CA PHE A 26 -15.10 -5.99 -1.25
C PHE A 26 -16.49 -6.44 -1.69
N GLN A 27 -16.68 -6.76 -2.97
CA GLN A 27 -17.96 -7.24 -3.50
C GLN A 27 -18.39 -8.54 -2.83
N GLN A 28 -17.47 -9.49 -2.67
CA GLN A 28 -17.74 -10.77 -1.97
C GLN A 28 -18.07 -10.56 -0.50
N PHE A 29 -17.32 -9.68 0.18
CA PHE A 29 -17.53 -9.41 1.60
C PHE A 29 -18.83 -8.68 1.89
N THR A 30 -19.25 -7.73 1.04
CA THR A 30 -20.39 -6.85 1.29
C THR A 30 -21.65 -7.21 0.54
N ASP A 31 -21.59 -8.01 -0.52
CA ASP A 31 -22.64 -8.24 -1.54
C ASP A 31 -23.03 -6.95 -2.29
N ILE A 32 -22.13 -5.93 -2.31
CA ILE A 32 -22.33 -4.67 -3.02
C ILE A 32 -21.59 -4.72 -4.35
N GLU A 33 -22.31 -4.58 -5.45
CA GLU A 33 -21.70 -4.49 -6.78
C GLU A 33 -21.04 -3.13 -6.98
N VAL A 34 -19.75 -3.14 -7.33
CA VAL A 34 -19.01 -1.96 -7.70
C VAL A 34 -19.26 -1.64 -9.17
N PRO A 35 -19.73 -0.41 -9.51
CA PRO A 35 -20.01 -0.05 -10.88
C PRO A 35 -18.76 -0.03 -11.75
N THR A 36 -18.93 -0.29 -13.04
CA THR A 36 -17.87 -0.14 -14.02
C THR A 36 -17.64 1.35 -14.30
N PHE A 37 -16.39 1.77 -14.13
CA PHE A 37 -15.94 3.12 -14.49
C PHE A 37 -15.56 3.16 -15.97
N ARG A 38 -16.05 4.16 -16.71
CA ARG A 38 -15.83 4.28 -18.16
C ARG A 38 -14.69 5.23 -18.46
N GLY A 39 -13.73 4.80 -19.23
CA GLY A 39 -12.63 5.64 -19.69
C GLY A 39 -11.86 6.30 -18.54
N ARG A 40 -12.00 7.61 -18.36
CA ARG A 40 -11.33 8.38 -17.30
C ARG A 40 -12.27 8.79 -16.16
N GLU A 41 -13.42 8.16 -16.03
CA GLU A 41 -14.32 8.41 -14.91
C GLU A 41 -13.64 8.06 -13.59
N LEU A 42 -13.81 8.94 -12.61
CA LEU A 42 -13.32 8.73 -11.25
C LEU A 42 -14.46 8.64 -10.24
N VAL A 43 -15.71 8.82 -10.70
CA VAL A 43 -16.93 8.80 -9.88
C VAL A 43 -18.01 8.05 -10.64
N ALA A 44 -18.68 7.12 -9.97
CA ALA A 44 -19.81 6.39 -10.52
C ALA A 44 -20.86 6.17 -9.42
N SER A 45 -22.13 6.01 -9.81
CA SER A 45 -23.22 5.75 -8.88
C SER A 45 -23.93 4.45 -9.22
N ALA A 46 -24.23 3.65 -8.22
CA ALA A 46 -25.00 2.42 -8.34
C ALA A 46 -25.74 2.10 -7.03
N GLY A 47 -26.96 1.63 -7.11
CA GLY A 47 -27.72 1.16 -5.95
C GLY A 47 -27.90 2.21 -4.83
N GLY A 48 -28.04 3.48 -5.16
CA GLY A 48 -28.16 4.58 -4.19
C GLY A 48 -26.82 5.00 -3.54
N ARG A 49 -25.70 4.45 -4.00
CA ARG A 49 -24.35 4.72 -3.49
C ARG A 49 -23.53 5.47 -4.53
N VAL A 50 -22.54 6.22 -4.06
CA VAL A 50 -21.55 6.88 -4.90
C VAL A 50 -20.17 6.29 -4.61
N PHE A 51 -19.48 5.92 -5.67
CA PHE A 51 -18.15 5.31 -5.64
C PHE A 51 -17.14 6.27 -6.24
N TRP A 52 -15.99 6.41 -5.61
CA TRP A 52 -14.87 7.22 -6.11
C TRP A 52 -13.62 6.37 -6.22
N LEU A 53 -12.86 6.58 -7.30
CA LEU A 53 -11.54 5.99 -7.49
C LEU A 53 -10.45 6.90 -6.92
N PHE A 54 -9.70 6.40 -5.95
CA PHE A 54 -8.54 7.07 -5.37
C PHE A 54 -7.32 6.16 -5.38
N LYS A 55 -6.12 6.72 -5.19
CA LYS A 55 -4.94 5.90 -4.91
C LYS A 55 -5.12 5.20 -3.56
N GLY A 56 -4.79 3.91 -3.48
CA GLY A 56 -4.96 3.12 -2.26
C GLY A 56 -4.38 3.80 -1.02
N LYS A 57 -3.19 4.40 -1.14
CA LYS A 57 -2.50 5.12 -0.05
C LYS A 57 -3.26 6.34 0.52
N ASP A 58 -4.16 6.94 -0.27
CA ASP A 58 -4.90 8.14 0.14
C ASP A 58 -6.20 7.77 0.88
N ILE A 59 -6.73 6.57 0.64
CA ILE A 59 -8.03 6.12 1.15
C ILE A 59 -8.11 6.17 2.68
N PRO A 60 -7.16 5.65 3.47
CA PRO A 60 -7.25 5.70 4.93
C PRO A 60 -7.40 7.13 5.46
N GLY A 61 -6.62 8.06 4.91
CA GLY A 61 -6.65 9.46 5.30
C GLY A 61 -7.95 10.17 4.93
N LEU A 62 -8.58 9.82 3.81
CA LEU A 62 -9.86 10.40 3.39
C LEU A 62 -11.00 9.89 4.27
N VAL A 63 -11.04 8.60 4.56
CA VAL A 63 -12.02 7.97 5.46
C VAL A 63 -11.88 8.51 6.89
N ALA A 64 -10.66 8.62 7.40
CA ALA A 64 -10.39 9.19 8.72
C ALA A 64 -10.88 10.63 8.88
N ARG A 65 -10.97 11.39 7.80
CA ARG A 65 -11.50 12.76 7.77
C ARG A 65 -13.02 12.82 7.59
N GLY A 66 -13.71 11.68 7.46
CA GLY A 66 -15.14 11.62 7.23
C GLY A 66 -15.58 12.05 5.83
N LEU A 67 -14.66 12.08 4.86
CA LEU A 67 -14.97 12.44 3.47
C LEU A 67 -15.66 11.29 2.74
N ALA A 68 -15.54 10.08 3.24
CA ALA A 68 -16.28 8.91 2.81
C ALA A 68 -16.66 8.06 4.04
N ASP A 69 -17.66 7.21 3.87
CA ASP A 69 -18.16 6.35 4.94
C ASP A 69 -17.27 5.13 5.12
N VAL A 70 -16.84 4.56 3.98
CA VAL A 70 -15.93 3.41 3.93
C VAL A 70 -14.96 3.54 2.76
N GLY A 71 -13.86 2.78 2.85
CA GLY A 71 -12.92 2.61 1.75
C GLY A 71 -12.33 1.21 1.72
N VAL A 72 -11.79 0.84 0.58
CA VAL A 72 -11.06 -0.42 0.38
C VAL A 72 -9.63 -0.11 0.01
N THR A 73 -8.67 -0.81 0.61
CA THR A 73 -7.24 -0.62 0.28
C THR A 73 -6.42 -1.82 0.72
N GLY A 74 -5.13 -1.83 0.42
CA GLY A 74 -4.20 -2.84 0.93
C GLY A 74 -3.77 -2.57 2.38
N SER A 75 -3.48 -3.63 3.13
CA SER A 75 -2.98 -3.56 4.51
C SER A 75 -1.69 -2.73 4.66
N ASP A 76 -0.86 -2.66 3.62
CA ASP A 76 0.32 -1.81 3.54
C ASP A 76 0.00 -0.31 3.63
N SER A 77 -1.07 0.12 2.98
CA SER A 77 -1.53 1.51 2.99
C SER A 77 -2.14 1.90 4.34
N ILE A 78 -2.82 0.97 5.01
CA ILE A 78 -3.32 1.13 6.38
C ILE A 78 -2.14 1.34 7.33
N LEU A 79 -1.15 0.44 7.28
CA LEU A 79 0.00 0.49 8.18
C LEU A 79 0.86 1.75 7.94
N GLU A 80 1.09 2.14 6.68
CA GLU A 80 1.78 3.40 6.34
C GLU A 80 1.05 4.61 6.93
N TYR A 81 -0.29 4.62 6.86
CA TYR A 81 -1.12 5.68 7.46
C TYR A 81 -0.99 5.70 8.98
N GLU A 82 -1.17 4.56 9.66
CA GLU A 82 -1.11 4.49 11.13
C GLU A 82 0.25 4.91 11.69
N ILE A 83 1.35 4.46 11.07
CA ILE A 83 2.70 4.88 11.46
C ILE A 83 2.84 6.40 11.32
N GLY A 84 2.26 6.97 10.25
CA GLY A 84 2.28 8.41 10.02
C GLY A 84 1.47 9.20 11.06
N GLN A 85 0.37 8.63 11.56
CA GLN A 85 -0.47 9.30 12.58
C GLN A 85 0.19 9.34 13.96
N LYS A 86 0.91 8.28 14.37
CA LYS A 86 1.63 8.24 15.66
C LYS A 86 2.63 9.39 15.85
N SER A 87 3.02 10.03 14.76
CA SER A 87 3.93 11.18 14.76
C SER A 87 3.22 12.54 14.69
N SER A 88 1.88 12.56 14.77
CA SER A 88 1.05 13.74 14.59
C SER A 88 0.26 14.07 15.85
N ASP A 89 0.24 15.36 16.24
CA ASP A 89 -0.59 15.86 17.37
C ASP A 89 -2.11 15.77 17.10
N ASN A 90 -2.51 15.53 15.84
CA ASN A 90 -3.90 15.39 15.40
C ASN A 90 -4.17 13.96 14.89
N GLU A 91 -3.99 12.98 15.74
CA GLU A 91 -4.26 11.58 15.41
C GLU A 91 -5.74 11.38 15.02
N ARG A 92 -5.96 10.96 13.77
CA ARG A 92 -7.29 10.57 13.28
C ARG A 92 -7.35 9.07 13.15
N LYS A 93 -8.09 8.44 14.07
CA LYS A 93 -8.22 6.99 14.11
C LYS A 93 -9.06 6.46 12.97
N ILE A 94 -8.70 5.28 12.53
CA ILE A 94 -9.48 4.43 11.62
C ILE A 94 -9.72 3.08 12.29
N ARG A 95 -10.74 2.38 11.83
CA ARG A 95 -10.94 0.95 12.10
C ARG A 95 -10.89 0.21 10.78
N TYR A 96 -10.32 -0.96 10.78
CA TYR A 96 -10.18 -1.77 9.57
C TYR A 96 -10.35 -3.25 9.88
N GLU A 97 -10.65 -4.02 8.84
CA GLU A 97 -10.86 -5.46 8.91
C GLU A 97 -10.43 -6.08 7.58
N SER A 98 -9.65 -7.17 7.64
CA SER A 98 -9.34 -7.94 6.44
C SER A 98 -10.62 -8.54 5.85
N ILE A 99 -10.81 -8.35 4.56
CA ILE A 99 -12.02 -8.79 3.84
C ILE A 99 -11.77 -10.00 2.94
N SER A 100 -10.55 -10.53 2.95
CA SER A 100 -10.17 -11.78 2.28
C SER A 100 -8.94 -12.39 2.94
N ASP A 101 -8.89 -13.71 2.98
CA ASP A 101 -7.71 -14.47 3.39
C ASP A 101 -6.72 -14.67 2.21
N GLU A 102 -7.10 -14.25 1.00
CA GLU A 102 -6.23 -14.31 -0.17
C GLU A 102 -5.32 -13.09 -0.21
N ALA A 103 -4.02 -13.35 -0.30
CA ALA A 103 -3.01 -12.30 -0.44
C ALA A 103 -3.13 -11.62 -1.81
N MET A 104 -2.96 -10.30 -1.82
CA MET A 104 -2.91 -9.53 -3.07
C MET A 104 -1.51 -9.54 -3.67
N CYS A 105 -0.50 -9.27 -2.85
CA CYS A 105 0.88 -9.06 -3.26
C CYS A 105 1.79 -9.03 -2.03
N ASN A 106 3.10 -8.76 -2.24
CA ASN A 106 4.06 -8.63 -1.15
C ASN A 106 4.77 -7.28 -1.20
N PHE A 107 5.03 -6.66 -0.04
CA PHE A 107 6.00 -5.58 0.08
C PHE A 107 7.38 -6.19 0.27
N SER A 108 8.29 -5.92 -0.65
CA SER A 108 9.56 -6.64 -0.76
C SER A 108 10.76 -5.71 -0.93
N LEU A 109 11.93 -6.17 -0.46
CA LEU A 109 13.21 -5.60 -0.83
C LEU A 109 13.63 -6.18 -2.19
N LEU A 110 14.04 -5.30 -3.09
CA LEU A 110 14.49 -5.59 -4.44
C LEU A 110 15.95 -5.18 -4.59
N ALA A 111 16.72 -5.95 -5.37
CA ALA A 111 18.07 -5.63 -5.77
C ALA A 111 18.28 -5.86 -7.26
N LEU A 112 19.30 -5.25 -7.85
CA LEU A 112 19.75 -5.63 -9.17
C LEU A 112 20.17 -7.11 -9.17
N LYS A 113 19.74 -7.87 -10.17
CA LYS A 113 19.94 -9.31 -10.26
C LYS A 113 21.40 -9.73 -10.06
N GLU A 114 22.34 -8.97 -10.60
CA GLU A 114 23.77 -9.17 -10.45
C GLU A 114 24.28 -9.02 -9.01
N ASN A 115 23.53 -8.32 -8.14
CA ASN A 115 23.87 -8.07 -6.74
C ASN A 115 22.98 -8.84 -5.75
N ALA A 116 21.92 -9.50 -6.21
CA ALA A 116 20.87 -10.08 -5.38
C ALA A 116 21.43 -11.07 -4.35
N ASN A 117 22.26 -12.03 -4.78
CA ASN A 117 22.86 -13.03 -3.87
C ASN A 117 23.73 -12.38 -2.79
N ARG A 118 24.56 -11.40 -3.16
CA ARG A 118 25.40 -10.66 -2.23
C ARG A 118 24.58 -9.98 -1.14
N PHE A 119 23.42 -9.41 -1.48
CA PHE A 119 22.56 -8.73 -0.50
C PHE A 119 21.74 -9.73 0.33
N ARG A 120 21.30 -10.87 -0.21
CA ARG A 120 20.71 -11.95 0.57
C ARG A 120 21.68 -12.46 1.65
N ASP A 121 22.91 -12.81 1.28
CA ASP A 121 23.92 -13.28 2.20
C ASP A 121 24.18 -12.26 3.33
N ARG A 122 24.14 -10.98 3.02
CA ARG A 122 24.29 -9.92 4.04
C ARG A 122 23.09 -9.84 4.98
N LEU A 123 21.87 -9.95 4.47
CA LEU A 123 20.65 -9.97 5.27
C LEU A 123 20.60 -11.19 6.21
N GLU A 124 20.94 -12.37 5.69
CA GLU A 124 20.94 -13.63 6.46
C GLU A 124 22.04 -13.67 7.51
N SER A 125 23.22 -13.16 7.21
CA SER A 125 24.34 -13.13 8.15
C SER A 125 24.21 -12.08 9.25
N GLY A 126 23.14 -11.27 9.26
CA GLY A 126 22.98 -10.16 10.21
C GLY A 126 24.07 -9.10 10.10
N LYS A 127 24.88 -9.14 9.04
CA LYS A 127 25.91 -8.14 8.79
C LYS A 127 25.24 -6.81 8.50
N SER A 128 25.70 -5.78 9.16
CA SER A 128 25.23 -4.40 9.02
C SER A 128 25.07 -4.02 7.54
N LEU A 129 23.88 -3.59 7.20
CA LEU A 129 23.57 -2.98 5.90
C LEU A 129 23.92 -1.48 5.89
N VAL A 130 24.69 -1.03 6.89
CA VAL A 130 25.22 0.34 6.99
C VAL A 130 25.82 0.72 5.65
N LEU A 131 25.36 1.82 5.08
CA LEU A 131 25.77 2.36 3.80
C LEU A 131 24.98 1.88 2.57
N LEU A 132 23.99 0.98 2.70
CA LEU A 132 23.13 0.69 1.56
C LEU A 132 22.08 1.80 1.41
N ARG A 133 22.04 2.38 0.23
CA ARG A 133 21.03 3.37 -0.16
C ARG A 133 19.80 2.63 -0.65
N THR A 134 18.69 2.80 0.06
CA THR A 134 17.41 2.15 -0.29
C THR A 134 16.39 3.20 -0.69
N ILE A 135 15.79 3.02 -1.86
CA ILE A 135 14.72 3.86 -2.35
C ILE A 135 13.36 3.19 -2.15
N THR A 136 12.35 3.95 -1.75
CA THR A 136 10.99 3.45 -1.57
C THR A 136 9.96 4.57 -1.68
N SER A 137 8.75 4.21 -2.11
CA SER A 137 7.56 5.04 -2.02
C SER A 137 6.85 4.93 -0.67
N LYS A 138 7.22 3.94 0.18
CA LYS A 138 6.59 3.62 1.47
C LYS A 138 7.62 3.72 2.60
N ARG A 139 8.05 4.96 2.86
CA ARG A 139 9.17 5.23 3.76
C ARG A 139 8.91 4.80 5.21
N ARG A 140 7.69 5.09 5.72
CA ARG A 140 7.35 4.78 7.11
C ARG A 140 7.21 3.27 7.30
N LEU A 141 6.57 2.62 6.33
CA LEU A 141 6.42 1.17 6.31
C LEU A 141 7.79 0.50 6.30
N LEU A 142 8.68 0.89 5.39
CA LEU A 142 10.03 0.36 5.34
C LEU A 142 10.75 0.59 6.66
N GLY A 143 10.69 1.79 7.23
CA GLY A 143 11.30 2.12 8.52
C GLY A 143 10.83 1.22 9.66
N ASN A 144 9.56 0.80 9.65
CA ASN A 144 9.00 -0.10 10.65
C ASN A 144 9.60 -1.52 10.56
N PHE A 145 9.84 -2.03 9.35
CA PHE A 145 10.39 -3.37 9.15
C PHE A 145 11.90 -3.45 9.33
N ILE A 146 12.60 -2.37 9.06
CA ILE A 146 14.05 -2.31 9.17
C ILE A 146 14.53 -1.62 10.46
N GLY A 147 13.62 -1.41 11.42
CA GLY A 147 13.91 -0.75 12.69
C GLY A 147 15.15 -1.32 13.38
N GLY A 148 16.19 -0.49 13.56
CA GLY A 148 17.48 -0.87 14.10
C GLY A 148 18.51 -1.37 13.08
N LEU A 149 18.16 -1.53 11.81
CA LEU A 149 19.14 -1.75 10.75
C LEU A 149 19.58 -0.39 10.17
N PRO A 150 20.88 -0.12 10.06
CA PRO A 150 21.37 1.15 9.58
C PRO A 150 21.31 1.21 8.05
N PHE A 151 20.15 1.59 7.53
CA PHE A 151 19.99 1.97 6.13
C PHE A 151 20.07 3.48 5.95
N THR A 152 20.62 3.92 4.84
CA THR A 152 20.38 5.26 4.36
C THR A 152 19.17 5.22 3.44
N MET A 153 18.01 5.68 3.92
CA MET A 153 16.84 5.85 3.08
C MET A 153 17.03 7.05 2.15
N MET A 154 16.84 6.82 0.86
CA MET A 154 16.77 7.88 -0.13
C MET A 154 15.30 8.17 -0.41
N ASP A 155 14.94 9.44 -0.39
CA ASP A 155 13.63 9.85 -0.87
C ASP A 155 13.60 9.72 -2.40
N ALA A 156 12.60 9.05 -2.91
CA ALA A 156 12.27 9.21 -4.31
C ALA A 156 11.82 10.67 -4.53
N LEU A 157 12.41 11.33 -5.50
CA LEU A 157 12.08 12.72 -5.81
C LEU A 157 10.63 12.80 -6.31
N GLY A 158 9.81 13.55 -5.59
CA GLY A 158 8.37 13.74 -5.89
C GLY A 158 7.45 13.06 -4.90
N ASP A 159 6.26 13.60 -4.78
CA ASP A 159 5.23 13.12 -3.84
C ASP A 159 4.65 11.74 -4.20
N ASP A 160 4.98 11.22 -5.38
CA ASP A 160 4.48 9.94 -5.86
C ASP A 160 5.42 9.28 -6.89
N PRO A 161 6.43 8.52 -6.43
CA PRO A 161 7.27 7.71 -7.31
C PRO A 161 6.56 6.43 -7.79
N SER A 162 5.23 6.32 -7.61
CA SER A 162 4.47 5.15 -8.03
C SER A 162 4.71 4.83 -9.51
N GLY A 163 5.17 3.62 -9.75
CA GLY A 163 5.46 3.10 -11.09
C GLY A 163 6.89 3.27 -11.58
N SER A 164 7.83 3.74 -10.76
CA SER A 164 9.20 3.96 -11.21
C SER A 164 10.30 3.78 -10.17
N VAL A 165 10.03 3.07 -9.06
CA VAL A 165 11.05 2.80 -8.04
C VAL A 165 12.26 2.08 -8.67
N GLU A 166 12.03 1.17 -9.59
CA GLU A 166 13.05 0.44 -10.35
C GLU A 166 13.90 1.38 -11.23
N ALA A 167 13.26 2.33 -11.92
CA ALA A 167 13.94 3.30 -12.74
C ALA A 167 14.76 4.28 -11.87
N TYR A 168 14.19 4.74 -10.78
CA TYR A 168 14.86 5.58 -9.79
C TYR A 168 16.08 4.89 -9.20
N MET A 169 15.96 3.61 -8.82
CA MET A 169 17.06 2.83 -8.29
C MET A 169 18.31 2.92 -9.18
N ARG A 170 18.12 2.74 -10.49
CA ARG A 170 19.22 2.85 -11.47
C ARG A 170 19.72 4.29 -11.64
N LEU A 171 18.80 5.25 -11.72
CA LEU A 171 19.13 6.66 -11.95
C LEU A 171 19.96 7.27 -10.81
N VAL A 172 19.57 6.98 -9.57
CA VAL A 172 20.27 7.54 -8.39
C VAL A 172 21.37 6.62 -7.87
N GLY A 173 21.53 5.45 -8.45
CA GLY A 173 22.51 4.45 -8.04
C GLY A 173 22.21 3.90 -6.65
N ALA A 174 20.93 3.69 -6.30
CA ALA A 174 20.56 3.04 -5.05
C ALA A 174 20.96 1.56 -5.09
N ASP A 175 21.29 1.01 -3.93
CA ASP A 175 21.70 -0.39 -3.78
C ASP A 175 20.49 -1.33 -3.74
N LEU A 176 19.43 -0.87 -3.09
CA LEU A 176 18.16 -1.58 -2.90
C LEU A 176 16.98 -0.70 -3.26
N ALA A 177 15.87 -1.34 -3.59
CA ALA A 177 14.55 -0.74 -3.63
C ALA A 177 13.61 -1.48 -2.68
N ALA A 178 12.57 -0.82 -2.18
CA ALA A 178 11.50 -1.47 -1.46
C ALA A 178 10.16 -1.03 -2.07
N ASP A 179 9.44 -2.00 -2.61
CA ASP A 179 8.17 -1.73 -3.28
C ASP A 179 7.20 -2.92 -3.19
N VAL A 180 5.96 -2.66 -3.60
CA VAL A 180 4.93 -3.67 -3.72
C VAL A 180 5.18 -4.52 -4.96
N VAL A 181 5.22 -5.83 -4.77
CA VAL A 181 5.49 -6.82 -5.81
C VAL A 181 4.33 -7.80 -5.87
N ASP A 182 3.58 -7.79 -6.96
CA ASP A 182 2.57 -8.78 -7.27
C ASP A 182 3.23 -10.00 -7.96
N SER A 183 3.20 -10.08 -9.27
CA SER A 183 3.83 -11.18 -10.04
C SER A 183 5.36 -11.09 -10.14
N GLY A 184 5.93 -9.95 -9.81
CA GLY A 184 7.35 -9.64 -9.98
C GLY A 184 7.78 -9.44 -11.44
N GLU A 185 6.84 -9.39 -12.38
CA GLU A 185 7.17 -9.26 -13.81
C GLU A 185 7.83 -7.92 -14.11
N THR A 186 7.29 -6.81 -13.57
CA THR A 186 7.87 -5.48 -13.73
C THR A 186 9.30 -5.43 -13.19
N ALA A 187 9.54 -6.00 -12.01
CA ALA A 187 10.87 -6.08 -11.42
C ALA A 187 11.84 -6.88 -12.33
N ARG A 188 11.40 -8.07 -12.79
CA ARG A 188 12.21 -8.92 -13.68
C ARG A 188 12.57 -8.24 -15.00
N GLN A 189 11.60 -7.56 -15.64
CA GLN A 189 11.83 -6.82 -16.88
C GLN A 189 12.82 -5.67 -16.72
N ASN A 190 12.87 -5.09 -15.52
CA ASN A 190 13.82 -4.06 -15.15
C ASN A 190 15.14 -4.60 -14.57
N GLY A 191 15.36 -5.92 -14.62
CA GLY A 191 16.59 -6.57 -14.15
C GLY A 191 16.74 -6.56 -12.64
N LEU A 192 15.63 -6.50 -11.90
CA LEU A 192 15.56 -6.59 -10.44
C LEU A 192 15.09 -7.97 -10.01
N GLU A 193 15.41 -8.31 -8.77
CA GLU A 193 14.99 -9.54 -8.12
C GLU A 193 14.61 -9.25 -6.66
N ALA A 194 13.51 -9.83 -6.19
CA ALA A 194 13.13 -9.77 -4.79
C ALA A 194 14.12 -10.59 -3.96
N ILE A 195 14.73 -9.94 -2.97
CA ILE A 195 15.71 -10.56 -2.09
C ILE A 195 15.15 -10.87 -0.71
N LYS A 196 14.08 -10.20 -0.30
CA LYS A 196 13.37 -10.44 0.95
C LYS A 196 11.95 -9.91 0.89
N GLU A 197 11.00 -10.75 1.23
CA GLU A 197 9.64 -10.33 1.51
C GLU A 197 9.57 -9.74 2.92
N LEU A 198 8.99 -8.56 3.05
CA LEU A 198 8.86 -7.84 4.32
C LEU A 198 7.46 -7.98 4.91
N MET A 199 6.45 -8.00 4.05
CA MET A 199 5.05 -8.06 4.44
C MET A 199 4.20 -8.64 3.30
N THR A 200 3.29 -9.54 3.63
CA THR A 200 2.19 -9.93 2.73
C THR A 200 1.05 -8.92 2.87
N ILE A 201 0.49 -8.50 1.75
CA ILE A 201 -0.55 -7.48 1.67
C ILE A 201 -1.90 -8.15 1.41
N TYR A 202 -2.88 -7.82 2.23
CA TYR A 202 -4.26 -8.29 2.15
C TYR A 202 -5.21 -7.13 1.86
N PRO A 203 -6.37 -7.39 1.23
CA PRO A 203 -7.40 -6.38 1.04
C PRO A 203 -8.09 -6.06 2.37
N GLU A 204 -8.21 -4.79 2.69
CA GLU A 204 -8.79 -4.28 3.93
C GLU A 204 -9.97 -3.36 3.64
N LEU A 205 -11.03 -3.51 4.42
CA LEU A 205 -12.10 -2.52 4.55
C LEU A 205 -11.71 -1.53 5.65
N VAL A 206 -11.76 -0.25 5.36
CA VAL A 206 -11.47 0.82 6.32
C VAL A 206 -12.69 1.70 6.54
N ILE A 207 -12.94 2.05 7.80
CA ILE A 207 -13.97 3.00 8.23
C ILE A 207 -13.37 4.05 9.15
N GLY A 208 -13.95 5.22 9.22
CA GLY A 208 -13.57 6.24 10.20
C GLY A 208 -13.75 5.72 11.64
N GLY A 209 -12.75 5.92 12.46
CA GLY A 209 -12.87 5.63 13.89
C GLY A 209 -13.67 6.71 14.58
N GLY A 210 -15.00 6.74 14.45
CA GLY A 210 -15.86 7.80 14.97
C GLY A 210 -15.41 8.34 16.33
N ASN A 211 -15.68 9.62 16.56
CA ASN A 211 -15.56 10.16 17.91
C ASN A 211 -16.39 9.27 18.85
N GLU A 212 -15.75 8.65 19.84
CA GLU A 212 -16.43 7.86 20.88
C GLU A 212 -17.38 8.69 21.77
N ASN A 213 -17.76 9.88 21.27
CA ASN A 213 -18.68 10.84 21.91
C ASN A 213 -19.82 11.21 20.96
N LEU A 214 -20.71 10.27 20.64
CA LEU A 214 -22.09 10.51 20.24
C LEU A 214 -22.99 9.49 20.93
#